data_70b312675fda895637d24145e92793c5
#
_entry.id   70b312675fda895637d24145e92793c5
#
_cell.length_a   1.000
_cell.length_b   1.000
_cell.length_c   1.000
_cell.angle_alpha   90.00
_cell.angle_beta   90.00
_cell.angle_gamma   90.00
#
_symmetry.space_group_name_H-M   'P 1'
#
loop_
_entity.id
_entity.type
_entity.pdbx_description
1 polymer ?
#
loop_
_entity_poly.entity_id
_entity_poly.type
_entity_poly.pdbx_seq_one_letter_code
_entity_poly.pdbx_strand_id
1 'polypeptide(L)'
;MKIISLLFISVIFFNANTNAADYYNNFYSDFHNSSKVFTDSSDMNEKQFSDPQEVNLPWLNALVRIPLSNGDIYRGLMKELKDSENFLNKKFKTIIYLHGCAGHWDGTAKRIDFYAENGYAVIAPPSMARKKYAQSCDPTISRGGMYRSVLKIRQIDAENTILKAKELSWTDNENIFLVGLSEGGITTATFSPKNIESSVQGRVIEGWTCNAGWKEYRGVNTPYNEPVLSLVAKYDPWFQAEHLKGHCGQFMNSNPLSKSIIVDDDTQLSKGHGLMHDSKIKKRTLEFLKSIEK
;
A
#
# COMPACT_ATOMS: atom_id res chain seq x y z
N MET A 1 50.76 46.34 -10.08
CA MET A 1 49.33 46.43 -9.80
C MET A 1 48.76 45.02 -10.10
N LYS A 2 48.53 44.19 -9.05
CA LYS A 2 47.97 42.81 -9.20
C LYS A 2 46.46 42.91 -8.93
N ILE A 3 45.67 42.62 -9.93
CA ILE A 3 44.22 42.55 -9.82
C ILE A 3 43.87 41.15 -9.26
N ILE A 4 43.35 41.13 -8.02
CA ILE A 4 42.83 39.92 -7.40
C ILE A 4 41.37 39.82 -7.82
N SER A 5 41.06 38.80 -8.65
CA SER A 5 39.70 38.47 -9.05
C SER A 5 39.06 37.60 -7.95
N LEU A 6 38.10 38.18 -7.22
CA LEU A 6 37.28 37.43 -6.27
C LEU A 6 36.22 36.63 -7.05
N LEU A 7 36.38 35.32 -7.06
CA LEU A 7 35.32 34.41 -7.47
C LEU A 7 34.26 34.36 -6.35
N PHE A 8 33.09 34.92 -6.63
CA PHE A 8 31.89 34.68 -5.82
C PHE A 8 31.36 33.25 -6.15
N ILE A 9 31.58 32.30 -5.24
CA ILE A 9 30.91 31.02 -5.27
C ILE A 9 29.51 31.25 -4.68
N SER A 10 28.51 31.35 -5.55
CA SER A 10 27.10 31.33 -5.15
C SER A 10 26.77 29.93 -4.65
N VAL A 11 26.75 29.73 -3.35
CA VAL A 11 26.18 28.54 -2.72
C VAL A 11 24.66 28.66 -2.89
N ILE A 12 24.12 27.95 -3.87
CA ILE A 12 22.68 27.77 -4.02
C ILE A 12 22.27 26.81 -2.90
N PHE A 13 21.75 27.36 -1.80
CA PHE A 13 21.00 26.56 -0.84
C PHE A 13 19.71 26.08 -1.52
N PHE A 14 19.69 24.82 -1.93
CA PHE A 14 18.44 24.18 -2.20
C PHE A 14 17.65 24.15 -0.89
N ASN A 15 16.63 24.99 -0.79
CA ASN A 15 15.63 24.92 0.25
C ASN A 15 14.89 23.59 0.10
N ALA A 16 15.23 22.60 0.91
CA ALA A 16 14.59 21.29 0.97
C ALA A 16 13.19 21.32 1.65
N ASN A 17 12.54 22.49 1.66
CA ASN A 17 11.15 22.65 2.05
C ASN A 17 10.25 22.78 0.81
N THR A 18 10.31 21.83 -0.11
CA THR A 18 9.15 21.57 -0.96
C THR A 18 8.06 21.02 -0.04
N ASN A 19 6.99 21.79 0.10
CA ASN A 19 5.83 21.43 0.90
C ASN A 19 5.43 20.01 0.53
N ALA A 20 5.35 19.07 1.48
CA ALA A 20 4.93 17.70 1.21
C ALA A 20 3.60 17.67 0.43
N ALA A 21 2.73 18.67 0.65
CA ALA A 21 1.48 18.87 -0.09
C ALA A 21 1.73 19.15 -1.59
N ASP A 22 2.70 19.95 -1.99
CA ASP A 22 2.99 20.26 -3.40
C ASP A 22 3.60 19.07 -4.13
N TYR A 23 4.45 18.30 -3.43
CA TYR A 23 4.98 17.04 -3.95
C TYR A 23 3.85 16.03 -4.20
N TYR A 24 2.92 15.89 -3.25
CA TYR A 24 1.77 15.02 -3.38
C TYR A 24 0.83 15.45 -4.51
N ASN A 25 0.46 16.72 -4.60
CA ASN A 25 -0.47 17.22 -5.61
C ASN A 25 0.04 17.01 -7.04
N ASN A 26 1.33 17.23 -7.29
CA ASN A 26 1.93 17.02 -8.61
C ASN A 26 2.07 15.52 -8.97
N PHE A 27 2.31 14.66 -7.96
CA PHE A 27 2.54 13.23 -8.18
C PHE A 27 1.24 12.44 -8.31
N TYR A 28 0.22 12.77 -7.50
CA TYR A 28 -1.06 12.04 -7.53
C TYR A 28 -1.90 12.35 -8.76
N SER A 29 -1.68 13.49 -9.43
CA SER A 29 -2.41 13.81 -10.66
C SER A 29 -2.26 12.74 -11.72
N ASP A 30 -1.08 12.09 -11.81
CA ASP A 30 -0.79 11.08 -12.83
C ASP A 30 -1.45 9.72 -12.57
N PHE A 31 -1.75 9.40 -11.30
CA PHE A 31 -2.27 8.08 -10.89
C PHE A 31 -3.60 8.14 -10.15
N HIS A 32 -4.14 9.33 -9.93
CA HIS A 32 -5.45 9.50 -9.32
C HIS A 32 -6.57 9.24 -10.34
N ASN A 33 -7.73 8.75 -9.88
CA ASN A 33 -8.89 8.46 -10.73
C ASN A 33 -9.30 9.61 -11.65
N SER A 34 -9.16 10.88 -11.20
CA SER A 34 -9.56 12.06 -11.97
C SER A 34 -8.68 12.32 -13.21
N SER A 35 -7.45 11.80 -13.23
CA SER A 35 -6.49 11.98 -14.34
C SER A 35 -6.23 10.69 -15.12
N LYS A 36 -6.52 9.52 -14.54
CA LYS A 36 -6.35 8.23 -15.20
C LYS A 36 -7.41 8.02 -16.28
N VAL A 37 -6.96 7.85 -17.51
CA VAL A 37 -7.80 7.33 -18.59
C VAL A 37 -7.88 5.81 -18.44
N PHE A 38 -9.03 5.30 -18.02
CA PHE A 38 -9.24 3.87 -17.88
C PHE A 38 -9.37 3.17 -19.23
N THR A 39 -8.79 1.99 -19.31
CA THR A 39 -9.02 1.08 -20.44
C THR A 39 -10.45 0.54 -20.37
N ASP A 40 -11.15 0.47 -21.49
CA ASP A 40 -12.43 -0.22 -21.54
C ASP A 40 -12.26 -1.68 -21.12
N SER A 41 -13.18 -2.19 -20.33
CA SER A 41 -13.08 -3.56 -19.79
C SER A 41 -13.09 -4.65 -20.88
N SER A 42 -13.69 -4.35 -22.04
CA SER A 42 -13.70 -5.24 -23.21
C SER A 42 -12.33 -5.34 -23.89
N ASP A 43 -11.47 -4.31 -23.74
CA ASP A 43 -10.11 -4.27 -24.31
C ASP A 43 -9.05 -4.87 -23.37
N MET A 44 -9.46 -5.31 -22.18
CA MET A 44 -8.58 -5.95 -21.21
C MET A 44 -8.34 -7.42 -21.57
N ASN A 45 -7.07 -7.80 -21.69
CA ASN A 45 -6.67 -9.18 -21.96
C ASN A 45 -5.89 -9.77 -20.81
N GLU A 46 -6.48 -10.75 -20.11
CA GLU A 46 -5.88 -11.37 -18.94
C GLU A 46 -4.51 -12.04 -19.21
N LYS A 47 -4.26 -12.49 -20.43
CA LYS A 47 -2.95 -13.04 -20.82
C LYS A 47 -1.82 -12.00 -20.75
N GLN A 48 -2.16 -10.71 -20.82
CA GLN A 48 -1.20 -9.59 -20.75
C GLN A 48 -1.00 -9.06 -19.33
N PHE A 49 -1.73 -9.54 -18.33
CA PHE A 49 -1.58 -9.05 -16.94
C PHE A 49 -0.20 -9.30 -16.37
N SER A 50 0.48 -10.34 -16.84
CA SER A 50 1.85 -10.68 -16.44
C SER A 50 2.91 -10.15 -17.43
N ASP A 51 2.54 -9.26 -18.36
CA ASP A 51 3.51 -8.62 -19.25
C ASP A 51 4.56 -7.87 -18.40
N PRO A 52 5.86 -8.20 -18.54
CA PRO A 52 6.91 -7.59 -17.71
C PRO A 52 6.97 -6.07 -17.83
N GLN A 53 6.63 -5.49 -18.98
CA GLN A 53 6.61 -4.04 -19.17
C GLN A 53 5.48 -3.40 -18.36
N GLU A 54 4.29 -4.00 -18.34
CA GLU A 54 3.16 -3.54 -17.56
C GLU A 54 3.40 -3.72 -16.04
N VAL A 55 3.90 -4.89 -15.63
CA VAL A 55 4.18 -5.23 -14.22
C VAL A 55 5.27 -4.34 -13.64
N ASN A 56 6.23 -3.89 -14.45
CA ASN A 56 7.32 -3.04 -13.98
C ASN A 56 6.88 -1.58 -13.71
N LEU A 57 5.79 -1.11 -14.31
CA LEU A 57 5.33 0.27 -14.14
C LEU A 57 4.91 0.59 -12.69
N PRO A 58 4.08 -0.23 -12.00
CA PRO A 58 3.79 -0.04 -10.58
C PRO A 58 5.04 -0.03 -9.70
N TRP A 59 6.03 -0.88 -9.98
CA TRP A 59 7.29 -0.88 -9.25
C TRP A 59 8.07 0.41 -9.42
N LEU A 60 8.35 0.83 -10.66
CA LEU A 60 9.13 2.04 -10.94
C LEU A 60 8.49 3.31 -10.39
N ASN A 61 7.17 3.36 -10.36
CA ASN A 61 6.40 4.49 -9.87
C ASN A 61 5.91 4.30 -8.42
N ALA A 62 6.40 3.28 -7.70
CA ALA A 62 6.06 3.10 -6.29
C ALA A 62 6.53 4.29 -5.46
N LEU A 63 5.64 4.79 -4.59
CA LEU A 63 6.04 5.73 -3.55
C LEU A 63 6.95 5.02 -2.56
N VAL A 64 8.07 5.64 -2.23
CA VAL A 64 9.02 5.14 -1.25
C VAL A 64 9.10 6.08 -0.06
N ARG A 65 9.11 5.51 1.13
CA ARG A 65 9.40 6.21 2.39
C ARG A 65 10.47 5.43 3.13
N ILE A 66 11.57 6.09 3.48
CA ILE A 66 12.65 5.44 4.24
C ILE A 66 13.03 6.33 5.43
N PRO A 67 12.97 5.82 6.67
CA PRO A 67 13.43 6.55 7.84
C PRO A 67 14.93 6.82 7.75
N LEU A 68 15.34 8.08 7.96
CA LEU A 68 16.74 8.50 7.96
C LEU A 68 17.31 8.56 9.38
N SER A 69 18.62 8.49 9.51
CA SER A 69 19.31 8.49 10.80
C SER A 69 19.17 9.81 11.58
N ASN A 70 18.90 10.92 10.89
CA ASN A 70 18.66 12.24 11.47
C ASN A 70 17.22 12.45 11.96
N GLY A 71 16.35 11.44 11.84
CA GLY A 71 14.93 11.52 12.20
C GLY A 71 14.02 11.99 11.07
N ASP A 72 14.57 12.38 9.92
CA ASP A 72 13.79 12.70 8.73
C ASP A 72 13.31 11.44 8.00
N ILE A 73 12.47 11.63 6.99
CA ILE A 73 11.99 10.56 6.12
C ILE A 73 12.35 10.93 4.68
N TYR A 74 13.07 10.03 4.00
CA TYR A 74 13.18 10.09 2.55
C TYR A 74 11.80 9.88 1.92
N ARG A 75 11.44 10.76 0.98
CA ARG A 75 10.19 10.70 0.21
C ARG A 75 10.50 10.81 -1.27
N GLY A 76 10.21 9.78 -2.03
CA GLY A 76 10.50 9.76 -3.47
C GLY A 76 9.78 8.62 -4.17
N LEU A 77 10.18 8.40 -5.41
CA LEU A 77 9.76 7.26 -6.24
C LEU A 77 10.86 6.20 -6.28
N MET A 78 10.44 4.94 -6.47
CA MET A 78 11.40 3.86 -6.62
C MET A 78 12.39 4.10 -7.76
N LYS A 79 11.94 4.62 -8.91
CA LYS A 79 12.82 4.96 -10.05
C LYS A 79 13.81 6.10 -9.78
N GLU A 80 13.58 6.89 -8.74
CA GLU A 80 14.43 8.03 -8.37
C GLU A 80 15.47 7.65 -7.30
N LEU A 81 15.27 6.47 -6.69
CA LEU A 81 16.17 5.97 -5.65
C LEU A 81 17.53 5.62 -6.26
N LYS A 82 18.57 6.32 -5.81
CA LYS A 82 19.95 6.10 -6.29
C LYS A 82 20.70 5.18 -5.35
N ASP A 83 21.58 4.36 -5.89
CA ASP A 83 22.44 3.44 -5.12
C ASP A 83 23.40 4.15 -4.14
N SER A 84 23.62 5.45 -4.32
CA SER A 84 24.50 6.29 -3.48
C SER A 84 23.83 6.89 -2.25
N GLU A 85 22.58 6.57 -1.95
CA GLU A 85 21.88 7.14 -0.81
C GLU A 85 22.39 6.59 0.53
N ASN A 86 22.51 7.45 1.54
CA ASN A 86 23.16 7.16 2.82
C ASN A 86 22.49 6.09 3.69
N PHE A 87 21.32 5.57 3.27
CA PHE A 87 20.58 4.53 3.99
C PHE A 87 20.87 3.10 3.51
N LEU A 88 21.61 2.92 2.41
CA LEU A 88 21.84 1.60 1.79
C LEU A 88 22.59 0.60 2.68
N ASN A 89 23.30 1.08 3.70
CA ASN A 89 24.02 0.24 4.66
C ASN A 89 23.17 -0.22 5.86
N LYS A 90 21.88 0.13 5.89
CA LYS A 90 20.95 -0.23 6.97
C LYS A 90 19.83 -1.11 6.44
N LYS A 91 19.45 -2.13 7.21
CA LYS A 91 18.28 -2.95 6.94
C LYS A 91 17.04 -2.36 7.60
N PHE A 92 15.93 -2.28 6.86
CA PHE A 92 14.66 -1.77 7.35
C PHE A 92 13.58 -2.85 7.26
N LYS A 93 12.83 -3.03 8.33
CA LYS A 93 11.53 -3.68 8.28
C LYS A 93 10.67 -2.94 7.27
N THR A 94 10.07 -3.65 6.33
CA THR A 94 9.50 -3.02 5.14
C THR A 94 8.01 -3.33 5.00
N ILE A 95 7.21 -2.30 4.79
CA ILE A 95 5.79 -2.42 4.49
C ILE A 95 5.57 -2.25 2.99
N ILE A 96 4.94 -3.23 2.36
CA ILE A 96 4.36 -3.09 1.03
C ILE A 96 2.91 -2.65 1.21
N TYR A 97 2.61 -1.41 0.80
CA TYR A 97 1.31 -0.81 0.99
C TYR A 97 0.49 -0.80 -0.30
N LEU A 98 -0.68 -1.42 -0.27
CA LEU A 98 -1.61 -1.53 -1.40
C LEU A 98 -2.77 -0.52 -1.24
N HIS A 99 -2.88 0.41 -2.18
CA HIS A 99 -3.89 1.47 -2.18
C HIS A 99 -5.31 0.95 -2.42
N GLY A 100 -6.33 1.75 -2.11
CA GLY A 100 -7.73 1.50 -2.47
C GLY A 100 -8.00 1.60 -3.98
N CYS A 101 -9.23 1.36 -4.40
CA CYS A 101 -9.63 1.37 -5.81
C CYS A 101 -9.54 2.75 -6.48
N ALA A 102 -9.46 3.82 -5.71
CA ALA A 102 -9.26 5.19 -6.22
C ALA A 102 -7.78 5.56 -6.48
N GLY A 103 -6.84 4.63 -6.29
CA GLY A 103 -5.41 4.93 -6.45
C GLY A 103 -4.79 5.58 -5.21
N HIS A 104 -3.67 6.27 -5.41
CA HIS A 104 -3.03 7.06 -4.35
C HIS A 104 -3.77 8.38 -4.14
N TRP A 105 -3.84 8.82 -2.89
CA TRP A 105 -4.45 10.08 -2.45
C TRP A 105 -3.88 10.49 -1.09
N ASP A 106 -4.29 11.64 -0.54
CA ASP A 106 -3.79 12.14 0.77
C ASP A 106 -3.87 11.12 1.90
N GLY A 107 -4.93 10.31 1.91
CA GLY A 107 -5.09 9.25 2.90
C GLY A 107 -4.04 8.14 2.75
N THR A 108 -3.58 7.85 1.53
CA THR A 108 -2.44 6.95 1.28
C THR A 108 -1.16 7.56 1.84
N ALA A 109 -0.91 8.85 1.54
CA ALA A 109 0.25 9.57 2.03
C ALA A 109 0.37 9.53 3.55
N LYS A 110 -0.72 9.87 4.25
CA LYS A 110 -0.79 9.85 5.71
C LYS A 110 -0.53 8.46 6.30
N ARG A 111 -0.94 7.39 5.62
CA ARG A 111 -0.68 6.01 6.07
C ARG A 111 0.77 5.61 5.89
N ILE A 112 1.32 5.85 4.71
CA ILE A 112 2.72 5.48 4.43
C ILE A 112 3.70 6.31 5.24
N ASP A 113 3.43 7.60 5.47
CA ASP A 113 4.21 8.45 6.36
C ASP A 113 4.13 7.97 7.81
N PHE A 114 2.92 7.61 8.30
CA PHE A 114 2.76 7.05 9.64
C PHE A 114 3.64 5.80 9.87
N TYR A 115 3.71 4.87 8.93
CA TYR A 115 4.57 3.71 9.07
C TYR A 115 6.06 4.10 9.06
N ALA A 116 6.44 5.05 8.22
CA ALA A 116 7.82 5.51 8.14
C ALA A 116 8.25 6.26 9.41
N GLU A 117 7.38 7.09 9.99
CA GLU A 117 7.57 7.74 11.30
C GLU A 117 7.75 6.72 12.44
N ASN A 118 7.28 5.50 12.27
CA ASN A 118 7.41 4.41 13.24
C ASN A 118 8.52 3.41 12.89
N GLY A 119 9.43 3.79 11.98
CA GLY A 119 10.67 3.06 11.72
C GLY A 119 10.61 2.02 10.61
N TYR A 120 9.51 1.91 9.86
CA TYR A 120 9.38 1.02 8.72
C TYR A 120 9.77 1.73 7.43
N ALA A 121 10.52 1.09 6.55
CA ALA A 121 10.51 1.51 5.15
C ALA A 121 9.16 1.14 4.52
N VAL A 122 8.69 1.94 3.56
CA VAL A 122 7.42 1.69 2.88
C VAL A 122 7.60 1.76 1.39
N ILE A 123 7.05 0.77 0.68
CA ILE A 123 6.96 0.73 -0.78
C ILE A 123 5.47 0.63 -1.14
N ALA A 124 4.94 1.62 -1.84
CA ALA A 124 3.54 1.68 -2.21
C ALA A 124 3.38 1.72 -3.74
N PRO A 125 3.22 0.55 -4.41
CA PRO A 125 3.08 0.48 -5.85
C PRO A 125 1.69 0.97 -6.30
N PRO A 126 1.61 1.94 -7.25
CA PRO A 126 0.35 2.35 -7.86
C PRO A 126 -0.02 1.41 -9.01
N SER A 127 -0.92 0.43 -8.81
CA SER A 127 -1.36 -0.46 -9.89
C SER A 127 -1.93 0.32 -11.10
N MET A 128 -2.46 1.52 -10.85
CA MET A 128 -2.94 2.41 -11.91
C MET A 128 -1.84 3.00 -12.79
N ALA A 129 -0.55 2.83 -12.46
CA ALA A 129 0.56 3.19 -13.33
C ALA A 129 0.67 2.29 -14.56
N ARG A 130 0.03 1.12 -14.58
CA ARG A 130 -0.09 0.29 -15.77
C ARG A 130 -0.76 1.05 -16.91
N LYS A 131 -0.30 0.88 -18.13
CA LYS A 131 -0.91 1.52 -19.32
C LYS A 131 -2.36 1.04 -19.49
N LYS A 132 -2.57 -0.28 -19.34
CA LYS A 132 -3.89 -0.89 -19.37
C LYS A 132 -4.38 -1.19 -17.97
N TYR A 133 -5.43 -0.48 -17.55
CA TYR A 133 -6.09 -0.67 -16.26
C TYR A 133 -7.54 -0.24 -16.38
N ALA A 134 -8.48 -1.16 -16.14
CA ALA A 134 -9.90 -0.86 -16.18
C ALA A 134 -10.40 -0.32 -14.82
N GLN A 135 -11.42 0.52 -14.86
CA GLN A 135 -12.04 1.06 -13.64
C GLN A 135 -12.73 -0.07 -12.85
N SER A 136 -12.39 -0.21 -11.58
CA SER A 136 -12.89 -1.26 -10.70
C SER A 136 -13.94 -0.78 -9.68
N CYS A 137 -14.01 0.51 -9.44
CA CYS A 137 -14.98 1.10 -8.50
C CYS A 137 -15.46 2.48 -8.91
N ASP A 138 -16.56 2.90 -8.29
CA ASP A 138 -17.04 4.27 -8.27
C ASP A 138 -17.15 4.74 -6.81
N PRO A 139 -16.19 5.55 -6.32
CA PRO A 139 -16.21 6.04 -4.94
C PRO A 139 -17.37 6.97 -4.62
N THR A 140 -17.96 7.63 -5.62
CA THR A 140 -19.04 8.60 -5.42
C THR A 140 -20.33 7.95 -4.91
N ILE A 141 -20.50 6.67 -5.21
CA ILE A 141 -21.67 5.86 -4.81
C ILE A 141 -21.27 4.61 -4.01
N SER A 142 -20.02 4.56 -3.52
CA SER A 142 -19.48 3.41 -2.75
C SER A 142 -19.70 2.06 -3.46
N ARG A 143 -19.48 2.02 -4.77
CA ARG A 143 -19.66 0.82 -5.60
C ARG A 143 -18.33 0.24 -6.05
N GLY A 144 -18.05 -1.02 -5.67
CA GLY A 144 -16.89 -1.78 -6.13
C GLY A 144 -17.26 -2.91 -7.10
N GLY A 145 -16.24 -3.63 -7.59
CA GLY A 145 -16.39 -4.82 -8.42
C GLY A 145 -16.87 -4.54 -9.86
N MET A 146 -16.66 -3.33 -10.38
CA MET A 146 -17.06 -2.94 -11.75
C MET A 146 -16.24 -3.73 -12.80
N TYR A 147 -14.95 -3.96 -12.53
CA TYR A 147 -14.11 -4.87 -13.31
C TYR A 147 -13.36 -5.81 -12.35
N ARG A 148 -13.83 -7.05 -12.22
CA ARG A 148 -13.33 -7.99 -11.20
C ARG A 148 -11.94 -8.53 -11.46
N SER A 149 -11.55 -8.68 -12.71
CA SER A 149 -10.20 -9.17 -13.05
C SER A 149 -9.08 -8.22 -12.64
N VAL A 150 -9.40 -6.98 -12.19
CA VAL A 150 -8.43 -6.08 -11.57
C VAL A 150 -7.76 -6.71 -10.34
N LEU A 151 -8.46 -7.56 -9.59
CA LEU A 151 -7.88 -8.26 -8.44
C LEU A 151 -6.66 -9.08 -8.84
N LYS A 152 -6.73 -9.78 -9.98
CA LYS A 152 -5.61 -10.56 -10.52
C LYS A 152 -4.41 -9.67 -10.89
N ILE A 153 -4.68 -8.52 -11.51
CA ILE A 153 -3.64 -7.51 -11.79
C ILE A 153 -2.94 -7.09 -10.50
N ARG A 154 -3.70 -6.75 -9.47
CA ARG A 154 -3.18 -6.27 -8.19
C ARG A 154 -2.42 -7.33 -7.40
N GLN A 155 -2.85 -8.59 -7.49
CA GLN A 155 -2.11 -9.73 -6.91
C GLN A 155 -0.76 -9.93 -7.60
N ILE A 156 -0.70 -9.78 -8.93
CA ILE A 156 0.55 -9.83 -9.69
C ILE A 156 1.48 -8.66 -9.30
N ASP A 157 0.93 -7.45 -9.16
CA ASP A 157 1.71 -6.29 -8.73
C ASP A 157 2.25 -6.44 -7.32
N ALA A 158 1.45 -6.99 -6.41
CA ALA A 158 1.86 -7.28 -5.04
C ALA A 158 3.01 -8.31 -5.01
N GLU A 159 2.86 -9.43 -5.72
CA GLU A 159 3.90 -10.45 -5.83
C GLU A 159 5.21 -9.90 -6.39
N ASN A 160 5.14 -9.18 -7.51
CA ASN A 160 6.31 -8.55 -8.12
C ASN A 160 6.99 -7.56 -7.16
N THR A 161 6.20 -6.78 -6.41
CA THR A 161 6.73 -5.82 -5.45
C THR A 161 7.42 -6.53 -4.27
N ILE A 162 6.84 -7.62 -3.75
CA ILE A 162 7.45 -8.43 -2.68
C ILE A 162 8.80 -8.99 -3.15
N LEU A 163 8.84 -9.62 -4.31
CA LEU A 163 10.05 -10.23 -4.86
C LEU A 163 11.15 -9.18 -5.07
N LYS A 164 10.83 -8.06 -5.72
CA LYS A 164 11.79 -6.97 -5.95
C LYS A 164 12.23 -6.28 -4.65
N ALA A 165 11.34 -6.14 -3.67
CA ALA A 165 11.71 -5.58 -2.37
C ALA A 165 12.77 -6.45 -1.66
N LYS A 166 12.70 -7.78 -1.79
CA LYS A 166 13.68 -8.70 -1.23
C LYS A 166 15.07 -8.62 -1.89
N GLU A 167 15.15 -8.09 -3.10
CA GLU A 167 16.43 -7.87 -3.82
C GLU A 167 17.13 -6.57 -3.35
N LEU A 168 16.41 -5.65 -2.68
CA LEU A 168 16.98 -4.38 -2.24
C LEU A 168 17.93 -4.56 -1.08
N SER A 169 19.11 -3.93 -1.16
CA SER A 169 20.16 -4.00 -0.13
C SER A 169 19.70 -3.53 1.25
N TRP A 170 18.75 -2.60 1.30
CA TRP A 170 18.22 -1.99 2.52
C TRP A 170 16.95 -2.65 3.08
N THR A 171 16.40 -3.67 2.44
CA THR A 171 15.23 -4.40 2.96
C THR A 171 15.66 -5.49 3.93
N ASP A 172 15.00 -5.58 5.07
CA ASP A 172 15.05 -6.72 5.98
C ASP A 172 14.06 -7.78 5.47
N ASN A 173 14.58 -8.81 4.82
CA ASN A 173 13.80 -9.84 4.15
C ASN A 173 12.97 -10.72 5.09
N GLU A 174 13.31 -10.77 6.37
CA GLU A 174 12.55 -11.49 7.39
C GLU A 174 11.35 -10.68 7.91
N ASN A 175 11.37 -9.35 7.71
CA ASN A 175 10.38 -8.42 8.22
C ASN A 175 9.74 -7.61 7.09
N ILE A 176 9.14 -8.29 6.11
CA ILE A 176 8.30 -7.68 5.07
C ILE A 176 6.84 -7.92 5.43
N PHE A 177 6.03 -6.86 5.43
CA PHE A 177 4.60 -6.89 5.76
C PHE A 177 3.78 -6.42 4.56
N LEU A 178 2.62 -7.06 4.33
CA LEU A 178 1.67 -6.66 3.30
C LEU A 178 0.48 -5.95 3.94
N VAL A 179 0.27 -4.70 3.58
CA VAL A 179 -0.78 -3.84 4.17
C VAL A 179 -1.64 -3.28 3.05
N GLY A 180 -2.96 -3.29 3.20
CA GLY A 180 -3.82 -2.74 2.17
C GLY A 180 -5.13 -2.17 2.69
N LEU A 181 -5.61 -1.11 2.00
CA LEU A 181 -6.89 -0.47 2.25
C LEU A 181 -7.89 -0.83 1.15
N SER A 182 -9.14 -1.16 1.50
CA SER A 182 -10.24 -1.32 0.55
C SER A 182 -9.92 -2.40 -0.50
N GLU A 183 -9.87 -2.09 -1.79
CA GLU A 183 -9.43 -3.02 -2.82
C GLU A 183 -7.99 -3.52 -2.59
N GLY A 184 -7.10 -2.69 -2.01
CA GLY A 184 -5.81 -3.13 -1.48
C GLY A 184 -5.96 -4.12 -0.33
N GLY A 185 -6.95 -3.92 0.54
CA GLY A 185 -7.32 -4.86 1.61
C GLY A 185 -7.83 -6.19 1.05
N ILE A 186 -8.67 -6.16 -0.01
CA ILE A 186 -9.10 -7.37 -0.73
C ILE A 186 -7.87 -8.11 -1.28
N THR A 187 -6.97 -7.38 -1.94
CA THR A 187 -5.74 -7.96 -2.49
C THR A 187 -4.89 -8.59 -1.39
N THR A 188 -4.69 -7.88 -0.27
CA THR A 188 -3.95 -8.38 0.90
C THR A 188 -4.57 -9.64 1.49
N ALA A 189 -5.91 -9.70 1.60
CA ALA A 189 -6.64 -10.85 2.12
C ALA A 189 -6.52 -12.07 1.20
N THR A 190 -6.70 -11.87 -0.10
CA THR A 190 -6.82 -12.95 -1.09
C THR A 190 -5.51 -13.32 -1.78
N PHE A 191 -4.44 -12.55 -1.56
CA PHE A 191 -3.12 -12.87 -2.09
C PHE A 191 -2.64 -14.22 -1.55
N SER A 192 -2.25 -15.11 -2.47
CA SER A 192 -1.68 -16.41 -2.15
C SER A 192 -0.27 -16.47 -2.74
N PRO A 193 0.78 -16.50 -1.90
CA PRO A 193 2.15 -16.58 -2.39
C PRO A 193 2.34 -17.87 -3.18
N LYS A 194 2.96 -17.80 -4.35
CA LYS A 194 3.22 -18.97 -5.19
C LYS A 194 4.34 -19.85 -4.64
N ASN A 195 5.24 -19.24 -3.89
CA ASN A 195 6.38 -19.91 -3.25
C ASN A 195 6.78 -19.14 -1.98
N ILE A 196 7.75 -19.66 -1.24
CA ILE A 196 8.26 -19.03 -0.02
C ILE A 196 8.89 -17.65 -0.26
N GLU A 197 9.41 -17.40 -1.45
CA GLU A 197 10.05 -16.14 -1.81
C GLU A 197 9.03 -15.00 -1.89
N SER A 198 7.79 -15.28 -2.24
CA SER A 198 6.69 -14.29 -2.23
C SER A 198 5.89 -14.25 -0.92
N SER A 199 6.31 -15.00 0.11
CA SER A 199 5.72 -14.92 1.46
C SER A 199 6.15 -13.65 2.20
N VAL A 200 5.30 -13.21 3.14
CA VAL A 200 5.52 -12.04 4.01
C VAL A 200 5.45 -12.45 5.48
N GLN A 201 5.92 -11.58 6.38
CA GLN A 201 5.92 -11.84 7.83
C GLN A 201 4.53 -11.73 8.46
N GLY A 202 3.65 -10.92 7.85
CA GLY A 202 2.26 -10.78 8.28
C GLY A 202 1.51 -9.75 7.46
N ARG A 203 0.20 -9.64 7.71
CA ARG A 203 -0.69 -8.83 6.87
C ARG A 203 -1.60 -7.93 7.69
N VAL A 204 -1.90 -6.74 7.15
CA VAL A 204 -2.92 -5.84 7.69
C VAL A 204 -3.96 -5.54 6.62
N ILE A 205 -5.21 -5.88 6.89
CA ILE A 205 -6.36 -5.70 6.00
C ILE A 205 -7.20 -4.58 6.59
N GLU A 206 -7.27 -3.42 5.94
CA GLU A 206 -8.09 -2.30 6.34
C GLU A 206 -9.27 -2.12 5.37
N GLY A 207 -10.47 -1.89 5.91
CA GLY A 207 -11.66 -1.56 5.12
C GLY A 207 -12.09 -2.69 4.18
N TRP A 208 -12.07 -3.93 4.66
CA TRP A 208 -12.60 -5.09 3.95
C TRP A 208 -13.20 -6.10 4.93
N THR A 209 -14.36 -6.64 4.60
CA THR A 209 -15.09 -7.60 5.45
C THR A 209 -14.71 -9.05 5.18
N CYS A 210 -13.97 -9.33 4.13
CA CYS A 210 -13.71 -10.68 3.59
C CYS A 210 -14.97 -11.41 3.10
N ASN A 211 -16.12 -10.75 3.05
CA ASN A 211 -17.36 -11.28 2.48
C ASN A 211 -17.59 -10.73 1.08
N ALA A 212 -17.87 -11.59 0.15
CA ALA A 212 -18.22 -11.23 -1.22
C ALA A 212 -19.11 -12.30 -1.85
N GLY A 213 -19.92 -11.90 -2.83
CA GLY A 213 -20.67 -12.82 -3.66
C GLY A 213 -19.79 -13.61 -4.65
N TRP A 214 -18.52 -13.21 -4.81
CA TRP A 214 -17.57 -13.85 -5.72
C TRP A 214 -16.48 -14.58 -4.96
N LYS A 215 -16.23 -15.82 -5.37
CA LYS A 215 -15.28 -16.71 -4.68
C LYS A 215 -13.86 -16.12 -4.61
N GLU A 216 -13.40 -15.51 -5.68
CA GLU A 216 -12.05 -14.92 -5.79
C GLU A 216 -11.82 -13.70 -4.87
N TYR A 217 -12.90 -13.04 -4.44
CA TYR A 217 -12.85 -11.90 -3.53
C TYR A 217 -13.06 -12.29 -2.06
N ARG A 218 -13.62 -13.51 -1.83
CA ARG A 218 -14.06 -13.94 -0.51
C ARG A 218 -12.93 -14.60 0.28
N GLY A 219 -12.88 -14.31 1.58
CA GLY A 219 -12.02 -15.01 2.52
C GLY A 219 -10.64 -14.39 2.71
N VAL A 220 -9.77 -15.18 3.33
CA VAL A 220 -8.38 -14.87 3.62
C VAL A 220 -7.52 -16.05 3.17
N ASN A 221 -6.65 -15.82 2.19
CA ASN A 221 -5.78 -16.85 1.59
C ASN A 221 -4.35 -16.77 2.15
N THR A 222 -4.20 -16.71 3.48
CA THR A 222 -2.89 -16.61 4.10
C THR A 222 -2.37 -17.97 4.53
N PRO A 223 -1.07 -18.27 4.34
CA PRO A 223 -0.42 -19.38 5.02
C PRO A 223 -0.54 -19.26 6.55
N TYR A 224 -0.47 -20.38 7.25
CA TYR A 224 -0.57 -20.41 8.72
C TYR A 224 0.48 -19.52 9.41
N ASN A 225 1.67 -19.46 8.88
CA ASN A 225 2.79 -18.67 9.41
C ASN A 225 2.72 -17.17 9.09
N GLU A 226 1.71 -16.71 8.39
CA GLU A 226 1.45 -15.29 8.11
C GLU A 226 0.27 -14.79 8.95
N PRO A 227 0.47 -14.26 10.17
CA PRO A 227 -0.60 -13.71 10.99
C PRO A 227 -1.27 -12.50 10.31
N VAL A 228 -2.54 -12.30 10.60
CA VAL A 228 -3.39 -11.30 9.96
C VAL A 228 -4.05 -10.40 11.00
N LEU A 229 -3.93 -9.09 10.82
CA LEU A 229 -4.79 -8.10 11.46
C LEU A 229 -5.84 -7.61 10.46
N SER A 230 -7.12 -7.72 10.76
CA SER A 230 -8.16 -7.04 9.99
C SER A 230 -8.83 -5.94 10.78
N LEU A 231 -9.14 -4.84 10.10
CA LEU A 231 -9.72 -3.63 10.63
C LEU A 231 -10.94 -3.27 9.78
N VAL A 232 -12.13 -3.24 10.36
CA VAL A 232 -13.36 -2.91 9.65
C VAL A 232 -14.33 -2.13 10.53
N ALA A 233 -15.03 -1.16 9.95
CA ALA A 233 -16.14 -0.48 10.59
C ALA A 233 -17.46 -1.23 10.32
N LYS A 234 -18.29 -1.41 11.34
CA LYS A 234 -19.55 -2.15 11.24
C LYS A 234 -20.53 -1.54 10.25
N TYR A 235 -20.54 -0.21 10.16
CA TYR A 235 -21.48 0.55 9.32
C TYR A 235 -20.78 1.19 8.12
N ASP A 236 -19.68 0.61 7.66
CA ASP A 236 -18.98 1.05 6.46
C ASP A 236 -19.94 1.09 5.25
N PRO A 237 -20.13 2.23 4.57
CA PRO A 237 -21.11 2.36 3.50
C PRO A 237 -20.85 1.47 2.29
N TRP A 238 -19.62 0.98 2.10
CA TRP A 238 -19.31 0.07 1.01
C TRP A 238 -19.84 -1.35 1.21
N PHE A 239 -20.17 -1.74 2.46
CA PHE A 239 -20.47 -3.13 2.83
C PHE A 239 -21.84 -3.29 3.50
N GLN A 240 -22.83 -2.45 3.11
CA GLN A 240 -24.17 -2.53 3.71
C GLN A 240 -25.09 -3.58 3.05
N ALA A 241 -24.75 -4.07 1.85
CA ALA A 241 -25.45 -5.20 1.27
C ALA A 241 -25.23 -6.48 2.11
N GLU A 242 -26.27 -7.29 2.31
CA GLU A 242 -26.27 -8.43 3.25
C GLU A 242 -25.10 -9.41 3.01
N HIS A 243 -24.82 -9.71 1.74
CA HIS A 243 -23.73 -10.63 1.35
C HIS A 243 -22.31 -10.03 1.51
N LEU A 244 -22.19 -8.74 1.84
CA LEU A 244 -20.92 -8.03 2.07
C LEU A 244 -20.66 -7.76 3.55
N LYS A 245 -21.69 -7.85 4.40
CA LYS A 245 -21.57 -7.60 5.85
C LYS A 245 -20.68 -8.64 6.55
N GLY A 246 -20.05 -8.23 7.63
CA GLY A 246 -19.25 -9.08 8.49
C GLY A 246 -17.83 -8.62 8.69
N HIS A 247 -16.92 -9.55 8.89
CA HIS A 247 -15.51 -9.26 9.14
C HIS A 247 -14.63 -10.46 8.77
N CYS A 248 -13.34 -10.24 8.61
CA CYS A 248 -12.40 -11.29 8.19
C CYS A 248 -12.17 -12.39 9.24
N GLY A 249 -12.50 -12.18 10.51
CA GLY A 249 -12.20 -13.12 11.60
C GLY A 249 -12.67 -14.55 11.36
N GLN A 250 -13.83 -14.72 10.71
CA GLN A 250 -14.38 -16.06 10.38
C GLN A 250 -13.61 -16.80 9.28
N PHE A 251 -12.72 -16.09 8.55
CA PHE A 251 -11.93 -16.63 7.46
C PHE A 251 -10.43 -16.72 7.79
N MET A 252 -10.03 -16.24 8.97
CA MET A 252 -8.63 -16.27 9.38
C MET A 252 -8.21 -17.72 9.66
N ASN A 253 -6.94 -18.00 9.36
CA ASN A 253 -6.31 -19.22 9.82
C ASN A 253 -6.25 -19.25 11.36
N SER A 254 -5.94 -20.41 11.92
CA SER A 254 -5.85 -20.62 13.37
C SER A 254 -4.58 -20.05 14.02
N ASN A 255 -3.84 -19.18 13.33
CA ASN A 255 -2.66 -18.52 13.90
C ASN A 255 -3.08 -17.67 15.11
N PRO A 256 -2.51 -17.90 16.30
CA PRO A 256 -2.95 -17.26 17.55
C PRO A 256 -2.67 -15.74 17.58
N LEU A 257 -1.80 -15.24 16.70
CA LEU A 257 -1.50 -13.83 16.57
C LEU A 257 -2.46 -13.09 15.62
N SER A 258 -3.27 -13.84 14.84
CA SER A 258 -4.29 -13.24 13.95
C SER A 258 -5.42 -12.62 14.75
N LYS A 259 -5.84 -11.40 14.37
CA LYS A 259 -6.88 -10.63 15.07
C LYS A 259 -7.81 -9.92 14.08
N SER A 260 -9.09 -9.89 14.40
CA SER A 260 -10.09 -9.07 13.69
C SER A 260 -10.66 -8.02 14.64
N ILE A 261 -10.51 -6.75 14.27
CA ILE A 261 -11.03 -5.61 15.01
C ILE A 261 -12.21 -5.04 14.24
N ILE A 262 -13.37 -5.04 14.89
CA ILE A 262 -14.58 -4.43 14.39
C ILE A 262 -14.84 -3.17 15.22
N VAL A 263 -14.95 -2.02 14.57
CA VAL A 263 -15.40 -0.78 15.19
C VAL A 263 -16.91 -0.73 15.09
N ASP A 264 -17.60 -0.92 16.19
CA ASP A 264 -19.07 -1.03 16.26
C ASP A 264 -19.70 -0.08 17.29
N ASP A 265 -18.93 0.90 17.76
CA ASP A 265 -19.41 1.97 18.64
C ASP A 265 -20.29 2.99 17.88
N ASP A 266 -20.92 3.91 18.61
CA ASP A 266 -21.78 4.94 18.02
C ASP A 266 -21.00 6.16 17.49
N THR A 267 -19.69 6.01 17.25
CA THR A 267 -18.84 7.08 16.75
C THR A 267 -18.86 7.17 15.23
N GLN A 268 -18.31 8.25 14.68
CA GLN A 268 -18.10 8.39 13.23
C GLN A 268 -17.12 7.35 12.69
N LEU A 269 -16.24 6.81 13.54
CA LEU A 269 -15.27 5.80 13.16
C LEU A 269 -15.97 4.50 12.72
N SER A 270 -17.07 4.12 13.39
CA SER A 270 -17.86 2.92 13.04
C SER A 270 -18.58 3.00 11.68
N LYS A 271 -18.63 4.20 11.09
CA LYS A 271 -19.20 4.50 9.76
C LYS A 271 -18.12 4.80 8.71
N GLY A 272 -16.84 4.72 9.10
CA GLY A 272 -15.71 5.03 8.24
C GLY A 272 -15.32 3.86 7.34
N HIS A 273 -14.93 4.14 6.08
CA HIS A 273 -14.34 3.12 5.21
C HIS A 273 -12.87 2.87 5.54
N GLY A 274 -12.12 3.92 5.91
CA GLY A 274 -10.73 3.83 6.35
C GLY A 274 -10.60 4.19 7.82
N LEU A 275 -9.87 3.41 8.60
CA LEU A 275 -9.79 3.52 10.06
C LEU A 275 -8.46 4.08 10.56
N MET A 276 -7.41 4.07 9.76
CA MET A 276 -6.04 4.47 10.12
C MET A 276 -5.85 5.99 10.33
N HIS A 277 -6.92 6.78 10.38
CA HIS A 277 -6.88 8.15 10.89
C HIS A 277 -7.07 8.21 12.42
N ASP A 278 -7.61 7.17 13.04
CA ASP A 278 -7.82 7.06 14.49
C ASP A 278 -6.54 6.63 15.21
N SER A 279 -6.21 7.29 16.32
CA SER A 279 -4.98 7.04 17.08
C SER A 279 -4.96 5.67 17.77
N LYS A 280 -6.12 5.16 18.21
CA LYS A 280 -6.22 3.85 18.87
C LYS A 280 -6.03 2.74 17.83
N ILE A 281 -6.58 2.90 16.63
CA ILE A 281 -6.39 1.95 15.52
C ILE A 281 -4.92 1.95 15.10
N LYS A 282 -4.31 3.12 14.92
CA LYS A 282 -2.87 3.25 14.64
C LYS A 282 -2.03 2.51 15.68
N LYS A 283 -2.30 2.74 16.96
CA LYS A 283 -1.58 2.08 18.07
C LYS A 283 -1.72 0.56 17.99
N ARG A 284 -2.95 0.04 17.83
CA ARG A 284 -3.20 -1.42 17.72
C ARG A 284 -2.52 -2.04 16.51
N THR A 285 -2.46 -1.31 15.40
CA THR A 285 -1.77 -1.77 14.18
C THR A 285 -0.26 -1.89 14.43
N LEU A 286 0.36 -0.91 15.08
CA LEU A 286 1.78 -0.97 15.43
C LEU A 286 2.08 -2.07 16.45
N GLU A 287 1.23 -2.23 17.48
CA GLU A 287 1.37 -3.30 18.46
C GLU A 287 1.32 -4.68 17.79
N PHE A 288 0.41 -4.87 16.82
CA PHE A 288 0.34 -6.09 16.04
C PHE A 288 1.62 -6.30 15.22
N LEU A 289 2.04 -5.33 14.42
CA LEU A 289 3.26 -5.44 13.61
C LEU A 289 4.47 -5.78 14.48
N LYS A 290 4.68 -5.05 15.59
CA LYS A 290 5.78 -5.30 16.53
C LYS A 290 5.72 -6.69 17.18
N SER A 291 4.52 -7.24 17.39
CA SER A 291 4.35 -8.56 18.02
C SER A 291 4.73 -9.73 17.11
N ILE A 292 4.88 -9.48 15.80
CA ILE A 292 5.19 -10.48 14.78
C ILE A 292 6.54 -10.26 14.09
N GLU A 293 7.29 -9.23 14.49
CA GLU A 293 8.67 -8.99 14.02
C GLU A 293 9.63 -10.09 14.47
N LYS A 294 10.63 -10.39 13.64
CA LYS A 294 11.73 -11.30 13.93
C LYS A 294 12.99 -10.57 14.32
#